data_310908877984dbe44d226b46f1d59682
#
_entry.id   310908877984dbe44d226b46f1d59682
#
_cell.length_a   1.000
_cell.length_b   1.000
_cell.length_c   1.000
_cell.angle_alpha   90.00
_cell.angle_beta   90.00
_cell.angle_gamma   90.00
#
_symmetry.space_group_name_H-M   'P 1'
#
loop_
_entity.id
_entity.type
_entity.pdbx_description
1 polymer ?
#
loop_
_entity_poly.entity_id
_entity_poly.type
_entity_poly.pdbx_seq_one_letter_code
_entity_poly.pdbx_strand_id
1 'polypeptide(L)'
;MKKIDISWRIFGIYLLVLVLVCVCGKASGQISVSQFNASWNSANEVSWVQDLSDCHIISYVDISSRVEAAAKHKIAVIPTIIIFKDGEEVARFQADLSFKMLATREEVQEEIDNILMSDF
;
A
#
# COMPACT_ATOMS: atom_id res chain seq x y z
N MET A 1 20.15 -30.48 36.03
CA MET A 1 21.02 -29.45 35.45
C MET A 1 21.14 -29.56 33.94
N LYS A 2 21.24 -30.75 33.39
CA LYS A 2 21.31 -30.93 31.92
C LYS A 2 20.06 -30.46 31.17
N LYS A 3 18.89 -30.51 31.78
CA LYS A 3 17.64 -30.05 31.18
C LYS A 3 17.59 -28.54 31.00
N ILE A 4 18.27 -27.78 31.86
CA ILE A 4 18.31 -26.33 31.77
C ILE A 4 19.13 -25.89 30.56
N ASP A 5 20.25 -26.56 30.28
CA ASP A 5 21.12 -26.27 29.15
C ASP A 5 20.42 -26.52 27.81
N ILE A 6 19.64 -27.58 27.72
CA ILE A 6 18.85 -27.90 26.51
C ILE A 6 17.81 -26.84 26.26
N SER A 7 17.13 -26.37 27.32
CA SER A 7 16.11 -25.31 27.23
C SER A 7 16.69 -24.00 26.71
N TRP A 8 17.89 -23.65 27.15
CA TRP A 8 18.58 -22.46 26.70
C TRP A 8 18.93 -22.50 25.20
N ARG A 9 19.38 -23.67 24.73
CA ARG A 9 19.71 -23.86 23.31
C ARG A 9 18.49 -23.69 22.40
N ILE A 10 17.36 -24.26 22.81
CA ILE A 10 16.09 -24.13 22.06
C ILE A 10 15.65 -22.68 22.03
N PHE A 11 15.74 -21.97 23.14
CA PHE A 11 15.38 -20.56 23.23
C PHE A 11 16.25 -19.70 22.31
N GLY A 12 17.56 -19.97 22.28
CA GLY A 12 18.48 -19.24 21.38
C GLY A 12 18.17 -19.43 19.91
N ILE A 13 17.78 -20.63 19.51
CA ILE A 13 17.39 -20.93 18.13
C ILE A 13 16.11 -20.18 17.76
N TYR A 14 15.13 -20.16 18.64
CA TYR A 14 13.87 -19.42 18.40
C TYR A 14 14.11 -17.93 18.23
N LEU A 15 14.96 -17.36 19.06
CA LEU A 15 15.28 -15.93 18.98
C LEU A 15 15.95 -15.58 17.65
N LEU A 16 16.86 -16.44 17.19
CA LEU A 16 17.57 -16.27 15.92
C LEU A 16 16.60 -16.31 14.74
N VAL A 17 15.66 -17.25 14.73
CA VAL A 17 14.66 -17.38 13.67
C VAL A 17 13.75 -16.15 13.63
N LEU A 18 13.34 -15.64 14.78
CA LEU A 18 12.50 -14.44 14.88
C LEU A 18 13.20 -13.22 14.28
N VAL A 19 14.48 -13.03 14.58
CA VAL A 19 15.27 -11.92 14.04
C VAL A 19 15.39 -12.02 12.51
N LEU A 20 15.61 -13.21 11.99
CA LEU A 20 15.69 -13.44 10.54
C LEU A 20 14.38 -13.11 9.83
N VAL A 21 13.25 -13.50 10.40
CA VAL A 21 11.93 -13.20 9.82
C VAL A 21 11.68 -11.69 9.78
N CYS A 22 12.05 -10.97 10.84
CA CYS A 22 11.91 -9.51 10.88
C CYS A 22 12.76 -8.81 9.83
N VAL A 23 14.00 -9.27 9.62
CA VAL A 23 14.92 -8.70 8.62
C VAL A 23 14.38 -8.94 7.21
N CYS A 24 13.89 -10.14 6.92
CA CYS A 24 13.29 -10.47 5.62
C CYS A 24 12.04 -9.64 5.34
N GLY A 25 11.20 -9.36 6.35
CA GLY A 25 10.03 -8.53 6.20
C GLY A 25 10.33 -7.09 5.85
N LYS A 26 11.44 -6.54 6.34
CA LYS A 26 11.85 -5.16 6.06
C LYS A 26 12.47 -4.96 4.69
N ALA A 27 12.98 -6.01 4.08
CA ALA A 27 13.67 -5.94 2.79
C ALA A 27 12.74 -5.99 1.58
N SER A 28 11.43 -6.17 1.76
CA SER A 28 10.49 -6.43 0.66
C SER A 28 10.18 -5.19 -0.20
N GLY A 29 10.15 -3.98 0.37
CA GLY A 29 9.87 -2.74 -0.37
C GLY A 29 8.59 -2.81 -1.19
N GLN A 30 7.52 -3.39 -0.64
CA GLN A 30 6.29 -3.68 -1.36
C GLN A 30 5.48 -2.42 -1.63
N ILE A 31 5.18 -2.17 -2.90
CA ILE A 31 4.35 -1.05 -3.33
C ILE A 31 2.94 -1.54 -3.63
N SER A 32 1.95 -0.89 -3.05
CA SER A 32 0.55 -1.12 -3.37
C SER A 32 -0.13 0.20 -3.74
N VAL A 33 -1.09 0.12 -4.65
CA VAL A 33 -1.85 1.27 -5.12
C VAL A 33 -3.32 0.97 -4.89
N SER A 34 -4.03 1.88 -4.23
CA SER A 34 -5.46 1.74 -3.98
C SER A 34 -6.21 2.90 -4.60
N GLN A 35 -7.26 2.60 -5.34
CA GLN A 35 -8.21 3.59 -5.81
C GLN A 35 -9.44 3.58 -4.92
N PHE A 36 -9.76 4.73 -4.34
CA PHE A 36 -10.96 4.93 -3.52
C PHE A 36 -11.98 5.67 -4.35
N ASN A 37 -13.13 5.08 -4.55
CA ASN A 37 -14.22 5.68 -5.31
C ASN A 37 -15.54 5.21 -4.70
N ALA A 38 -16.65 5.64 -5.25
CA ALA A 38 -17.97 5.20 -4.82
C ALA A 38 -18.73 4.66 -6.03
N SER A 39 -19.61 3.70 -5.80
CA SER A 39 -20.40 3.08 -6.87
C SER A 39 -21.23 4.09 -7.66
N TRP A 40 -21.75 5.14 -6.99
CA TRP A 40 -22.51 6.20 -7.66
C TRP A 40 -21.64 7.09 -8.56
N ASN A 41 -20.31 7.03 -8.41
CA ASN A 41 -19.35 7.80 -9.23
C ASN A 41 -18.56 6.89 -10.18
N SER A 42 -19.07 5.73 -10.51
CA SER A 42 -18.37 4.73 -11.34
C SER A 42 -18.04 5.26 -12.74
N ALA A 43 -18.81 6.21 -13.26
CA ALA A 43 -18.54 6.84 -14.56
C ALA A 43 -17.20 7.60 -14.59
N ASN A 44 -16.70 8.02 -13.43
CA ASN A 44 -15.43 8.73 -13.29
C ASN A 44 -14.33 7.84 -12.69
N GLU A 45 -14.54 6.53 -12.69
CA GLU A 45 -13.53 5.57 -12.24
C GLU A 45 -12.28 5.70 -13.08
N VAL A 46 -11.13 5.62 -12.41
CA VAL A 46 -9.82 5.73 -13.08
C VAL A 46 -9.43 4.35 -13.60
N SER A 47 -9.67 4.10 -14.88
CA SER A 47 -9.45 2.78 -15.49
C SER A 47 -7.97 2.43 -15.66
N TRP A 48 -7.12 3.44 -15.90
CA TRP A 48 -5.70 3.23 -16.16
C TRP A 48 -4.89 2.81 -14.91
N VAL A 49 -5.50 2.82 -13.74
CA VAL A 49 -4.82 2.32 -12.52
C VAL A 49 -4.37 0.87 -12.70
N GLN A 50 -5.15 0.08 -13.43
CA GLN A 50 -4.82 -1.32 -13.73
C GLN A 50 -3.57 -1.44 -14.61
N ASP A 51 -3.20 -0.39 -15.32
CA ASP A 51 -2.07 -0.39 -16.25
C ASP A 51 -0.76 0.08 -15.60
N LEU A 52 -0.79 0.44 -14.32
CA LEU A 52 0.42 0.82 -13.59
C LEU A 52 1.34 -0.38 -13.43
N SER A 53 2.64 -0.14 -13.64
CA SER A 53 3.65 -1.17 -13.53
C SER A 53 4.49 -1.01 -12.26
N ASP A 54 5.20 -2.07 -11.88
CA ASP A 54 6.07 -2.11 -10.71
C ASP A 54 5.33 -1.96 -9.38
N CYS A 55 4.04 -2.31 -9.38
CA CYS A 55 3.21 -2.38 -8.18
C CYS A 55 2.92 -3.84 -7.86
N HIS A 56 3.02 -4.20 -6.60
CA HIS A 56 2.74 -5.57 -6.15
C HIS A 56 1.24 -5.84 -6.04
N ILE A 57 0.48 -4.83 -5.60
CA ILE A 57 -0.95 -4.95 -5.39
C ILE A 57 -1.63 -3.69 -5.93
N ILE A 58 -2.69 -3.89 -6.70
CA ILE A 58 -3.59 -2.83 -7.14
C ILE A 58 -4.98 -3.20 -6.64
N SER A 59 -5.62 -2.29 -5.89
CA SER A 59 -6.93 -2.56 -5.31
C SER A 59 -7.90 -1.42 -5.57
N TYR A 60 -9.17 -1.76 -5.59
CA TYR A 60 -10.29 -0.83 -5.70
C TYR A 60 -11.12 -0.91 -4.43
N VAL A 61 -11.37 0.24 -3.81
CA VAL A 61 -12.16 0.33 -2.58
C VAL A 61 -13.40 1.19 -2.85
N ASP A 62 -14.57 0.57 -2.71
CA ASP A 62 -15.84 1.28 -2.80
C ASP A 62 -16.19 1.83 -1.42
N ILE A 63 -16.05 3.13 -1.22
CA ILE A 63 -16.28 3.76 0.07
C ILE A 63 -17.76 3.84 0.45
N SER A 64 -18.68 3.64 -0.51
CA SER A 64 -20.11 3.61 -0.22
C SER A 64 -20.49 2.33 0.52
N SER A 65 -19.77 1.23 0.31
CA SER A 65 -19.96 -0.02 1.06
C SER A 65 -18.95 -0.20 2.19
N ARG A 66 -17.81 0.51 2.13
CA ARG A 66 -16.74 0.43 3.13
C ARG A 66 -16.44 1.80 3.73
N VAL A 67 -17.40 2.30 4.49
CA VAL A 67 -17.34 3.64 5.08
C VAL A 67 -16.15 3.80 6.03
N GLU A 68 -15.78 2.75 6.74
CA GLU A 68 -14.64 2.75 7.65
C GLU A 68 -13.31 2.97 6.93
N ALA A 69 -13.20 2.52 5.69
CA ALA A 69 -11.99 2.74 4.88
C ALA A 69 -11.83 4.22 4.53
N ALA A 70 -12.93 4.91 4.22
CA ALA A 70 -12.90 6.34 3.94
C ALA A 70 -12.44 7.13 5.16
N ALA A 71 -12.93 6.78 6.35
CA ALA A 71 -12.54 7.44 7.60
C ALA A 71 -11.08 7.16 7.95
N LYS A 72 -10.64 5.90 7.81
CA LYS A 72 -9.27 5.47 8.12
C LYS A 72 -8.24 6.22 7.28
N HIS A 73 -8.51 6.36 5.98
CA HIS A 73 -7.58 6.98 5.04
C HIS A 73 -7.89 8.45 4.78
N LYS A 74 -8.84 9.02 5.49
CA LYS A 74 -9.23 10.43 5.40
C LYS A 74 -9.52 10.83 3.95
N ILE A 75 -10.40 10.08 3.31
CA ILE A 75 -10.80 10.33 1.92
C ILE A 75 -11.80 11.51 1.91
N ALA A 76 -11.36 12.65 1.40
CA ALA A 76 -12.19 13.86 1.33
C ALA A 76 -12.91 14.01 0.01
N VAL A 77 -12.28 13.54 -1.07
CA VAL A 77 -12.84 13.60 -2.43
C VAL A 77 -12.64 12.25 -3.11
N ILE A 78 -13.42 11.98 -4.13
CA ILE A 78 -13.32 10.76 -4.93
C ILE A 78 -13.31 11.10 -6.42
N PRO A 79 -12.63 10.31 -7.25
CA PRO A 79 -11.70 9.25 -6.87
C PRO A 79 -10.44 9.78 -6.21
N THR A 80 -9.85 8.99 -5.33
CA THR A 80 -8.54 9.26 -4.73
C THR A 80 -7.67 8.03 -4.94
N ILE A 81 -6.44 8.24 -5.40
CA ILE A 81 -5.45 7.19 -5.57
C ILE A 81 -4.38 7.38 -4.52
N ILE A 82 -4.11 6.33 -3.74
CA ILE A 82 -3.07 6.36 -2.71
C ILE A 82 -2.03 5.29 -3.04
N ILE A 83 -0.77 5.69 -2.99
CA ILE A 83 0.37 4.77 -3.12
C ILE A 83 0.87 4.48 -1.70
N PHE A 84 0.96 3.19 -1.38
CA PHE A 84 1.50 2.70 -0.12
C PHE A 84 2.81 1.99 -0.37
N LYS A 85 3.76 2.20 0.53
CA LYS A 85 4.99 1.43 0.57
C LYS A 85 5.08 0.74 1.92
N ASP A 86 5.10 -0.59 1.91
CA ASP A 86 5.11 -1.41 3.12
C ASP A 86 3.97 -1.06 4.09
N GLY A 87 2.80 -0.73 3.53
CA GLY A 87 1.60 -0.43 4.29
C GLY A 87 1.46 1.03 4.72
N GLU A 88 2.44 1.89 4.44
CA GLU A 88 2.40 3.31 4.78
C GLU A 88 2.11 4.16 3.55
N GLU A 89 1.26 5.15 3.71
CA GLU A 89 0.95 6.09 2.63
C GLU A 89 2.18 6.94 2.31
N VAL A 90 2.60 6.94 1.04
CA VAL A 90 3.76 7.73 0.58
C VAL A 90 3.38 8.78 -0.46
N ALA A 91 2.24 8.62 -1.14
CA ALA A 91 1.75 9.60 -2.12
C ALA A 91 0.24 9.49 -2.27
N ARG A 92 -0.39 10.61 -2.62
CA ARG A 92 -1.83 10.67 -2.79
C ARG A 92 -2.17 11.58 -3.96
N PHE A 93 -3.10 11.12 -4.81
CA PHE A 93 -3.63 11.87 -5.94
C PHE A 93 -5.13 12.00 -5.77
N GLN A 94 -5.64 13.21 -5.72
CA GLN A 94 -7.04 13.48 -5.45
C GLN A 94 -7.74 14.08 -6.67
N ALA A 95 -9.02 13.77 -6.80
CA ALA A 95 -9.86 14.34 -7.82
C ALA A 95 -10.16 15.83 -7.54
N ASP A 96 -10.69 16.52 -8.54
CA ASP A 96 -11.22 17.86 -8.38
C ASP A 96 -12.64 17.81 -7.76
N LEU A 97 -13.25 18.98 -7.61
CA LEU A 97 -14.59 19.10 -7.04
C LEU A 97 -15.69 18.53 -7.93
N SER A 98 -15.39 18.24 -9.19
CA SER A 98 -16.32 17.60 -10.12
C SER A 98 -16.20 16.07 -10.11
N PHE A 99 -15.43 15.50 -9.18
CA PHE A 99 -15.21 14.07 -9.00
C PHE A 99 -14.44 13.43 -10.16
N LYS A 100 -13.58 14.21 -10.81
CA LYS A 100 -12.72 13.72 -11.90
C LYS A 100 -11.26 13.77 -11.49
N MET A 101 -10.54 12.68 -11.75
CA MET A 101 -9.11 12.60 -11.44
C MET A 101 -8.34 13.54 -12.37
N LEU A 102 -7.52 14.42 -11.77
CA LEU A 102 -6.68 15.36 -12.51
C LEU A 102 -5.33 14.73 -12.90
N ALA A 103 -4.82 13.81 -12.08
CA ALA A 103 -3.54 13.17 -12.36
C ALA A 103 -3.65 12.24 -13.56
N THR A 104 -2.56 12.14 -14.31
CA THR A 104 -2.44 11.22 -15.44
C THR A 104 -1.77 9.92 -14.99
N ARG A 105 -1.90 8.87 -15.81
CA ARG A 105 -1.19 7.61 -15.57
C ARG A 105 0.32 7.85 -15.49
N GLU A 106 0.86 8.68 -16.35
CA GLU A 106 2.28 9.00 -16.41
C GLU A 106 2.76 9.68 -15.12
N GLU A 107 1.96 10.58 -14.56
CA GLU A 107 2.30 11.26 -13.29
C GLU A 107 2.35 10.27 -12.12
N VAL A 108 1.38 9.38 -12.05
CA VAL A 108 1.31 8.37 -10.98
C VAL A 108 2.43 7.35 -11.15
N GLN A 109 2.69 6.91 -12.38
CA GLN A 109 3.79 5.98 -12.67
C GLN A 109 5.14 6.60 -12.32
N GLU A 110 5.34 7.87 -12.63
CA GLU A 110 6.56 8.59 -12.29
C GLU A 110 6.79 8.61 -10.77
N GLU A 111 5.73 8.82 -10.00
CA GLU A 111 5.83 8.80 -8.54
C GLU A 111 6.20 7.42 -8.01
N ILE A 112 5.63 6.36 -8.59
CA ILE A 112 6.00 4.98 -8.24
C ILE A 112 7.49 4.74 -8.53
N ASP A 113 7.94 5.17 -9.70
CA ASP A 113 9.34 5.01 -10.12
C ASP A 113 10.29 5.78 -9.18
N ASN A 114 9.89 6.98 -8.76
CA ASN A 114 10.67 7.79 -7.81
C ASN A 114 10.77 7.12 -6.44
N ILE A 115 9.67 6.53 -5.98
CA ILE A 115 9.65 5.80 -4.70
C ILE A 115 10.59 4.60 -4.76
N LEU A 116 10.56 3.85 -5.86
CA LEU A 116 11.45 2.71 -6.05
C LEU A 116 12.91 3.13 -6.12
N MET A 117 13.22 4.23 -6.81
CA MET A 117 14.58 4.74 -6.92
C MET A 117 15.13 5.24 -5.59
N SER A 118 14.28 5.73 -4.70
CA SER A 118 14.71 6.23 -3.39
C SER A 118 15.20 5.11 -2.47
N ASP A 119 14.93 3.85 -2.80
CA ASP A 119 15.38 2.68 -2.02
C ASP A 119 16.81 2.23 -2.36
N PHE A 120 17.42 2.82 -3.36
CA PHE A 120 18.77 2.43 -3.79
C PHE A 120 19.85 3.35 -3.22
#